data_3c4aa35d8204d29bd0c371af3644e809
#
_entry.id   3c4aa35d8204d29bd0c371af3644e809
#
_cell.length_a   1.000
_cell.length_b   1.000
_cell.length_c   1.000
_cell.angle_alpha   90.00
_cell.angle_beta   90.00
_cell.angle_gamma   90.00
#
_symmetry.space_group_name_H-M   'P 1'
#
loop_
_entity.id
_entity.type
_entity.pdbx_description
1 polymer ?
#
loop_
_entity_poly.entity_id
_entity_poly.type
_entity_poly.pdbx_seq_one_letter_code
_entity_poly.pdbx_strand_id
1 'polypeptide(L)'
;WGLLCIAAGLILCFRKPSNMEIYSRDGFVCVSLSWVVLGVFGAVPFVITGEIPFYINALFEIVSGFTTTGASILSDVEALSHASLFWRSFSHWIGGMGVLVFILALLPMKGGSVMNLMKAESPGPTVSKFVPRVRGTAKILYQIYLGMTLFTIAALLLSGMKTFDSVTLAMGAAGTGGFAVLNSGCAVYTPLQQW
;
A
#
# COMPACT_ATOMS: atom_id res chain seq x y z
N TRP A 1 11.72 14.05 -1.86
CA TRP A 1 11.32 13.34 -0.62
C TRP A 1 11.72 11.86 -0.65
N GLY A 2 11.32 11.08 -1.65
CA GLY A 2 11.64 9.66 -1.76
C GLY A 2 13.13 9.33 -1.62
N LEU A 3 14.01 10.13 -2.23
CA LEU A 3 15.46 9.96 -2.11
C LEU A 3 15.95 10.14 -0.66
N LEU A 4 15.37 11.08 0.09
CA LEU A 4 15.68 11.28 1.51
C LEU A 4 15.25 10.08 2.35
N CYS A 5 14.07 9.53 2.10
CA CYS A 5 13.59 8.33 2.77
C CYS A 5 14.47 7.11 2.46
N ILE A 6 14.89 6.94 1.20
CA ILE A 6 15.82 5.88 0.80
C ILE A 6 17.17 6.04 1.50
N ALA A 7 17.74 7.25 1.53
CA ALA A 7 19.01 7.52 2.20
C ALA A 7 18.93 7.23 3.70
N ALA A 8 17.87 7.68 4.37
CA ALA A 8 17.64 7.39 5.79
C ALA A 8 17.50 5.88 6.05
N GLY A 9 16.75 5.17 5.21
CA GLY A 9 16.60 3.71 5.28
C GLY A 9 17.92 2.98 5.11
N LEU A 10 18.75 3.39 4.15
CA LEU A 10 20.07 2.81 3.93
C LEU A 10 20.97 3.00 5.14
N ILE A 11 20.99 4.21 5.74
CA ILE A 11 21.78 4.49 6.95
C ILE A 11 21.38 3.57 8.11
N LEU A 12 20.07 3.34 8.28
CA LEU A 12 19.55 2.44 9.31
C LEU A 12 19.92 0.97 9.03
N CYS A 13 19.94 0.54 7.76
CA CYS A 13 20.34 -0.81 7.36
C CYS A 13 21.82 -1.12 7.64
N PHE A 14 22.70 -0.12 7.71
CA PHE A 14 24.11 -0.34 8.07
C PHE A 14 24.33 -0.66 9.56
N ARG A 15 23.34 -0.39 10.42
CA ARG A 15 23.41 -0.78 11.84
C ARG A 15 23.08 -2.26 11.97
N LYS A 16 24.10 -3.08 12.21
CA LYS A 16 23.87 -4.52 12.49
C LYS A 16 23.21 -4.67 13.86
N PRO A 17 22.07 -5.36 13.95
CA PRO A 17 21.45 -5.67 15.25
C PRO A 17 22.34 -6.64 16.03
N SER A 18 22.41 -6.48 17.35
CA SER A 18 23.15 -7.36 18.25
C SER A 18 22.50 -8.73 18.43
N ASN A 19 21.21 -8.84 18.20
CA ASN A 19 20.44 -10.09 18.23
C ASN A 19 19.59 -10.23 16.97
N MET A 20 19.63 -11.39 16.31
CA MET A 20 18.92 -11.67 15.07
C MET A 20 17.65 -12.54 15.30
N GLU A 21 17.33 -12.89 16.54
CA GLU A 21 16.12 -13.63 16.85
C GLU A 21 14.92 -12.68 16.98
N ILE A 22 13.90 -12.88 16.16
CA ILE A 22 12.65 -12.13 16.19
C ILE A 22 11.58 -13.00 16.83
N TYR A 23 11.08 -12.60 17.99
CA TYR A 23 9.95 -13.22 18.66
C TYR A 23 8.61 -12.72 18.09
N SER A 24 7.51 -13.42 18.38
CA SER A 24 6.17 -13.03 17.94
C SER A 24 5.80 -11.59 18.38
N ARG A 25 6.21 -11.20 19.59
CA ARG A 25 6.00 -9.85 20.10
C ARG A 25 6.70 -8.78 19.23
N ASP A 26 7.92 -9.05 18.82
CA ASP A 26 8.71 -8.14 17.99
C ASP A 26 8.07 -8.00 16.61
N GLY A 27 7.46 -9.08 16.10
CA GLY A 27 6.67 -9.06 14.86
C GLY A 27 5.52 -8.06 14.96
N PHE A 28 4.68 -8.12 16.00
CA PHE A 28 3.57 -7.17 16.19
C PHE A 28 4.05 -5.73 16.31
N VAL A 29 5.11 -5.48 17.08
CA VAL A 29 5.69 -4.14 17.22
C VAL A 29 6.21 -3.63 15.87
N CYS A 30 6.90 -4.46 15.11
CA CYS A 30 7.42 -4.11 13.80
C CYS A 30 6.30 -3.74 12.82
N VAL A 31 5.21 -4.51 12.77
CA VAL A 31 4.03 -4.23 11.96
C VAL A 31 3.42 -2.90 12.34
N SER A 32 3.09 -2.72 13.61
CA SER A 32 2.43 -1.50 14.10
C SER A 32 3.29 -0.26 13.83
N LEU A 33 4.59 -0.36 14.09
CA LEU A 33 5.53 0.74 13.83
C LEU A 33 5.66 1.05 12.34
N SER A 34 5.65 0.02 11.48
CA SER A 34 5.69 0.22 10.03
C SER A 34 4.51 1.02 9.53
N TRP A 35 3.29 0.74 10.00
CA TRP A 35 2.09 1.49 9.65
C TRP A 35 2.17 2.95 10.11
N VAL A 36 2.65 3.19 11.34
CA VAL A 36 2.84 4.56 11.85
C VAL A 36 3.86 5.32 11.01
N VAL A 37 5.01 4.70 10.73
CA VAL A 37 6.09 5.31 9.92
C VAL A 37 5.58 5.61 8.51
N LEU A 38 4.88 4.68 7.87
CA LEU A 38 4.31 4.90 6.53
C LEU A 38 3.29 6.04 6.53
N GLY A 39 2.41 6.13 7.52
CA GLY A 39 1.47 7.23 7.65
C GLY A 39 2.18 8.57 7.79
N VAL A 40 3.09 8.66 8.77
CA VAL A 40 3.83 9.90 9.07
C VAL A 40 4.62 10.38 7.84
N PHE A 41 5.41 9.50 7.23
CA PHE A 41 6.23 9.89 6.07
C PHE A 41 5.42 10.00 4.78
N GLY A 42 4.37 9.20 4.62
CA GLY A 42 3.50 9.24 3.45
C GLY A 42 2.63 10.50 3.35
N ALA A 43 2.36 11.19 4.47
CA ALA A 43 1.63 12.46 4.49
C ALA A 43 2.46 13.64 3.98
N VAL A 44 3.78 13.57 4.13
CA VAL A 44 4.68 14.70 3.85
C VAL A 44 4.61 15.21 2.41
N PRO A 45 4.50 14.39 1.36
CA PRO A 45 4.36 14.87 -0.01
C PRO A 45 3.20 15.86 -0.20
N PHE A 46 2.04 15.58 0.38
CA PHE A 46 0.86 16.47 0.29
C PHE A 46 1.08 17.84 0.92
N VAL A 47 1.83 17.89 2.02
CA VAL A 47 2.17 19.15 2.71
C VAL A 47 3.21 19.94 1.92
N ILE A 48 4.24 19.25 1.37
CA ILE A 48 5.29 19.90 0.57
C ILE A 48 4.72 20.50 -0.71
N THR A 49 3.78 19.80 -1.38
CA THR A 49 3.11 20.34 -2.58
C THR A 49 2.15 21.46 -2.25
N GLY A 50 1.76 21.62 -0.98
CA GLY A 50 0.76 22.62 -0.55
C GLY A 50 -0.68 22.25 -0.89
N GLU A 51 -0.94 21.08 -1.46
CA GLU A 51 -2.28 20.62 -1.86
C GLU A 51 -3.14 20.26 -0.65
N ILE A 52 -2.51 19.71 0.41
CA ILE A 52 -3.14 19.50 1.71
C ILE A 52 -2.22 20.15 2.76
N PRO A 53 -2.36 21.47 3.01
CA PRO A 53 -1.39 22.23 3.80
C PRO A 53 -1.35 21.85 5.27
N PHE A 54 -2.47 21.35 5.82
CA PHE A 54 -2.55 20.91 7.21
C PHE A 54 -2.07 19.46 7.33
N TYR A 55 -0.96 19.25 8.04
CA TYR A 55 -0.36 17.93 8.21
C TYR A 55 -1.31 16.85 8.74
N ILE A 56 -2.20 17.21 9.67
CA ILE A 56 -3.19 16.27 10.23
C ILE A 56 -4.17 15.79 9.16
N ASN A 57 -4.59 16.69 8.25
CA ASN A 57 -5.46 16.32 7.13
C ASN A 57 -4.73 15.42 6.14
N ALA A 58 -3.48 15.75 5.81
CA ALA A 58 -2.62 14.92 4.98
C ALA A 58 -2.36 13.54 5.60
N LEU A 59 -2.17 13.49 6.92
CA LEU A 59 -2.00 12.25 7.67
C LEU A 59 -3.28 11.40 7.62
N PHE A 60 -4.46 12.01 7.82
CA PHE A 60 -5.75 11.32 7.71
C PHE A 60 -5.92 10.71 6.32
N GLU A 61 -5.69 11.50 5.26
CA GLU A 61 -5.84 11.06 3.87
C GLU A 61 -4.93 9.86 3.55
N ILE A 62 -3.65 9.94 3.93
CA ILE A 62 -2.70 8.86 3.60
C ILE A 62 -2.88 7.62 4.47
N VAL A 63 -3.26 7.77 5.74
CA VAL A 63 -3.59 6.63 6.62
C VAL A 63 -4.84 5.93 6.10
N SER A 64 -5.87 6.68 5.69
CA SER A 64 -7.04 6.13 5.01
C SER A 64 -6.66 5.38 3.73
N GLY A 65 -5.66 5.88 3.00
CA GLY A 65 -5.09 5.20 1.85
C GLY A 65 -4.45 3.86 2.21
N PHE A 66 -3.47 3.86 3.09
CA PHE A 66 -2.73 2.65 3.47
C PHE A 66 -3.59 1.61 4.21
N THR A 67 -4.57 2.03 4.99
CA THR A 67 -5.52 1.10 5.63
C THR A 67 -6.65 0.65 4.71
N THR A 68 -6.63 1.09 3.46
CA THR A 68 -7.66 0.80 2.44
C THR A 68 -9.09 1.17 2.88
N THR A 69 -9.22 2.17 3.76
CA THR A 69 -10.50 2.64 4.28
C THR A 69 -11.28 3.43 3.24
N GLY A 70 -10.59 4.23 2.41
CA GLY A 70 -11.19 5.04 1.36
C GLY A 70 -11.94 6.30 1.83
N ALA A 71 -11.88 6.61 3.13
CA ALA A 71 -12.41 7.88 3.64
C ALA A 71 -11.51 9.05 3.24
N SER A 72 -12.09 10.13 2.74
CA SER A 72 -11.34 11.32 2.30
C SER A 72 -11.76 12.56 3.09
N ILE A 73 -10.77 13.40 3.40
CA ILE A 73 -10.97 14.73 3.99
C ILE A 73 -11.20 15.80 2.91
N LEU A 74 -10.97 15.44 1.65
CA LEU A 74 -11.01 16.35 0.52
C LEU A 74 -12.46 16.59 0.08
N SER A 75 -12.84 17.86 -0.01
CA SER A 75 -14.12 18.29 -0.60
C SER A 75 -14.08 18.32 -2.13
N ASP A 76 -12.89 18.55 -2.70
CA ASP A 76 -12.65 18.58 -4.14
C ASP A 76 -11.37 17.80 -4.47
N VAL A 77 -11.56 16.60 -5.03
CA VAL A 77 -10.47 15.69 -5.40
C VAL A 77 -9.81 16.13 -6.72
N GLU A 78 -10.59 16.77 -7.61
CA GLU A 78 -10.13 17.19 -8.93
C GLU A 78 -9.18 18.40 -8.87
N ALA A 79 -9.15 19.11 -7.74
CA ALA A 79 -8.19 20.18 -7.49
C ALA A 79 -6.75 19.67 -7.26
N LEU A 80 -6.57 18.38 -6.97
CA LEU A 80 -5.26 17.77 -6.76
C LEU A 80 -4.51 17.55 -8.07
N SER A 81 -3.19 17.64 -8.01
CA SER A 81 -2.33 17.23 -9.12
C SER A 81 -2.42 15.72 -9.40
N HIS A 82 -2.12 15.33 -10.64
CA HIS A 82 -2.01 13.91 -11.00
C HIS A 82 -1.02 13.14 -10.11
N ALA A 83 0.03 13.79 -9.61
CA ALA A 83 1.01 13.16 -8.73
C ALA A 83 0.38 12.79 -7.38
N SER A 84 -0.41 13.69 -6.78
CA SER A 84 -1.10 13.44 -5.51
C SER A 84 -2.24 12.44 -5.67
N LEU A 85 -2.99 12.50 -6.75
CA LEU A 85 -4.02 11.51 -7.09
C LEU A 85 -3.42 10.11 -7.26
N PHE A 86 -2.29 10.02 -7.98
CA PHE A 86 -1.55 8.76 -8.11
C PHE A 86 -1.06 8.25 -6.75
N TRP A 87 -0.48 9.13 -5.90
CA TRP A 87 0.02 8.76 -4.59
C TRP A 87 -1.08 8.22 -3.67
N ARG A 88 -2.29 8.81 -3.70
CA ARG A 88 -3.48 8.32 -3.02
C ARG A 88 -3.84 6.89 -3.46
N SER A 89 -3.98 6.67 -4.77
CA SER A 89 -4.34 5.36 -5.32
C SER A 89 -3.24 4.32 -5.09
N PHE A 90 -1.97 4.73 -5.17
CA PHE A 90 -0.82 3.88 -4.89
C PHE A 90 -0.74 3.47 -3.41
N SER A 91 -1.13 4.35 -2.49
CA SER A 91 -1.22 3.99 -1.06
C SER A 91 -2.25 2.88 -0.82
N HIS A 92 -3.41 2.92 -1.50
CA HIS A 92 -4.39 1.81 -1.48
C HIS A 92 -3.78 0.51 -2.00
N TRP A 93 -3.06 0.59 -3.10
CA TRP A 93 -2.45 -0.58 -3.73
C TRP A 93 -1.39 -1.24 -2.84
N ILE A 94 -0.55 -0.45 -2.17
CA ILE A 94 0.40 -0.96 -1.16
C ILE A 94 -0.35 -1.54 0.04
N GLY A 95 -1.37 -0.82 0.52
CA GLY A 95 -2.17 -1.22 1.68
C GLY A 95 -2.89 -2.55 1.47
N GLY A 96 -3.47 -2.76 0.29
CA GLY A 96 -4.24 -3.96 -0.04
C GLY A 96 -3.44 -5.27 0.01
N MET A 97 -2.12 -5.22 -0.19
CA MET A 97 -1.25 -6.38 -0.02
C MET A 97 -0.68 -6.54 1.39
N GLY A 98 -0.94 -5.57 2.25
CA GLY A 98 -0.24 -5.49 3.53
C GLY A 98 1.26 -5.19 3.33
N VAL A 99 1.72 -4.11 3.93
CA VAL A 99 3.10 -3.62 3.78
C VAL A 99 4.13 -4.69 4.10
N LEU A 100 3.84 -5.55 5.07
CA LEU A 100 4.78 -6.58 5.49
C LEU A 100 4.87 -7.76 4.53
N VAL A 101 3.79 -8.14 3.88
CA VAL A 101 3.84 -9.17 2.82
C VAL A 101 4.73 -8.69 1.69
N PHE A 102 4.66 -7.40 1.33
CA PHE A 102 5.54 -6.77 0.35
C PHE A 102 7.01 -6.80 0.80
N ILE A 103 7.30 -6.38 2.03
CA ILE A 103 8.65 -6.39 2.60
C ILE A 103 9.20 -7.83 2.66
N LEU A 104 8.40 -8.80 3.08
CA LEU A 104 8.79 -10.21 3.13
C LEU A 104 9.09 -10.82 1.76
N ALA A 105 8.38 -10.37 0.72
CA ALA A 105 8.64 -10.82 -0.64
C ALA A 105 10.00 -10.32 -1.17
N LEU A 106 10.40 -9.11 -0.76
CA LEU A 106 11.62 -8.45 -1.23
C LEU A 106 12.88 -8.81 -0.40
N LEU A 107 12.77 -8.92 0.92
CA LEU A 107 13.93 -9.11 1.78
C LEU A 107 14.36 -10.59 1.87
N PRO A 108 15.68 -10.89 1.78
CA PRO A 108 16.23 -12.22 1.97
C PRO A 108 16.36 -12.54 3.47
N MET A 109 15.25 -12.80 4.15
CA MET A 109 15.27 -13.20 5.57
C MET A 109 15.52 -14.71 5.72
N LYS A 110 16.42 -15.09 6.63
CA LYS A 110 16.72 -16.48 6.98
C LYS A 110 16.11 -16.81 8.35
N GLY A 111 15.40 -17.95 8.47
CA GLY A 111 14.96 -18.50 9.76
C GLY A 111 13.47 -18.33 10.10
N GLY A 112 13.08 -18.79 11.30
CA GLY A 112 11.69 -18.82 11.80
C GLY A 112 11.05 -17.45 12.07
N SER A 113 11.84 -16.38 12.05
CA SER A 113 11.41 -14.99 12.26
C SER A 113 10.35 -14.51 11.26
N VAL A 114 10.42 -15.01 10.01
CA VAL A 114 9.48 -14.68 8.92
C VAL A 114 8.05 -15.12 9.25
N MET A 115 7.91 -16.27 9.94
CA MET A 115 6.61 -16.80 10.36
C MET A 115 5.90 -15.88 11.35
N ASN A 116 6.64 -15.33 12.29
CA ASN A 116 6.08 -14.47 13.33
C ASN A 116 5.58 -13.14 12.76
N LEU A 117 6.29 -12.61 11.75
CA LEU A 117 5.88 -11.41 11.02
C LEU A 117 4.59 -11.63 10.21
N MET A 118 4.47 -12.75 9.49
CA MET A 118 3.26 -13.05 8.72
C MET A 118 2.04 -13.34 9.60
N LYS A 119 2.22 -14.01 10.74
CA LYS A 119 1.12 -14.23 11.71
C LYS A 119 0.59 -12.92 12.28
N ALA A 120 1.43 -11.90 12.39
CA ALA A 120 1.03 -10.60 12.90
C ALA A 120 0.14 -9.81 11.92
N GLU A 121 0.30 -10.01 10.61
CA GLU A 121 -0.41 -9.24 9.58
C GLU A 121 -1.59 -9.99 8.94
N SER A 122 -1.58 -11.32 8.98
CA SER A 122 -2.67 -12.12 8.41
C SER A 122 -3.49 -12.77 9.51
N PRO A 123 -4.56 -12.15 10.01
CA PRO A 123 -5.50 -12.74 10.95
C PRO A 123 -6.41 -13.74 10.21
N GLY A 124 -5.91 -14.91 9.90
CA GLY A 124 -6.65 -15.98 9.25
C GLY A 124 -6.56 -17.30 10.01
N PRO A 125 -7.46 -18.28 9.76
CA PRO A 125 -7.44 -19.56 10.44
C PRO A 125 -6.16 -20.32 10.15
N THR A 126 -5.46 -20.65 11.24
CA THR A 126 -4.30 -21.56 11.40
C THR A 126 -3.52 -22.00 10.15
N VAL A 127 -2.46 -21.27 9.85
CA VAL A 127 -1.44 -21.63 8.85
C VAL A 127 -0.45 -22.69 9.41
N SER A 128 -0.88 -23.54 10.36
CA SER A 128 0.01 -24.39 11.16
C SER A 128 0.62 -25.59 10.42
N LYS A 129 0.25 -25.88 9.18
CA LYS A 129 0.74 -27.06 8.44
C LYS A 129 1.48 -26.81 7.12
N PHE A 130 1.68 -25.56 6.68
CA PHE A 130 2.28 -25.25 5.36
C PHE A 130 3.63 -24.54 5.40
N VAL A 131 4.45 -24.80 6.38
CA VAL A 131 5.56 -23.95 6.85
C VAL A 131 6.99 -24.27 6.40
N PRO A 132 7.32 -24.84 5.28
CA PRO A 132 8.68 -24.59 4.82
C PRO A 132 8.85 -23.43 3.85
N ARG A 133 7.77 -22.77 3.39
CA ARG A 133 7.85 -21.80 2.25
C ARG A 133 7.03 -20.54 2.39
N VAL A 134 6.95 -19.94 3.57
CA VAL A 134 6.23 -18.68 3.81
C VAL A 134 6.59 -17.59 2.77
N ARG A 135 7.88 -17.44 2.48
CA ARG A 135 8.37 -16.50 1.45
C ARG A 135 7.87 -16.85 0.04
N GLY A 136 7.82 -18.16 -0.27
CA GLY A 136 7.27 -18.62 -1.56
C GLY A 136 5.78 -18.29 -1.70
N THR A 137 5.01 -18.50 -0.64
CA THR A 137 3.58 -18.18 -0.61
C THR A 137 3.35 -16.67 -0.75
N ALA A 138 4.07 -15.84 0.00
CA ALA A 138 3.99 -14.39 -0.12
C ALA A 138 4.30 -13.92 -1.55
N LYS A 139 5.35 -14.49 -2.16
CA LYS A 139 5.73 -14.18 -3.55
C LYS A 139 4.62 -14.54 -4.53
N ILE A 140 4.00 -15.71 -4.40
CA ILE A 140 2.91 -16.15 -5.28
C ILE A 140 1.69 -15.23 -5.11
N LEU A 141 1.29 -14.91 -3.88
CA LEU A 141 0.18 -13.99 -3.61
C LEU A 141 0.43 -12.63 -4.23
N TYR A 142 1.66 -12.10 -4.10
CA TYR A 142 2.01 -10.83 -4.70
C TYR A 142 2.00 -10.88 -6.23
N GLN A 143 2.45 -11.97 -6.84
CA GLN A 143 2.39 -12.17 -8.29
C GLN A 143 0.93 -12.22 -8.80
N ILE A 144 0.04 -12.90 -8.06
CA ILE A 144 -1.39 -12.94 -8.39
C ILE A 144 -1.99 -11.53 -8.28
N TYR A 145 -1.70 -10.80 -7.19
CA TYR A 145 -2.17 -9.43 -6.98
C TYR A 145 -1.71 -8.50 -8.10
N LEU A 146 -0.44 -8.55 -8.46
CA LEU A 146 0.12 -7.79 -9.57
C LEU A 146 -0.55 -8.18 -10.90
N GLY A 147 -0.71 -9.48 -11.16
CA GLY A 147 -1.38 -9.98 -12.35
C GLY A 147 -2.82 -9.50 -12.46
N MET A 148 -3.58 -9.54 -11.37
CA MET A 148 -4.95 -9.02 -11.32
C MET A 148 -4.98 -7.50 -11.55
N THR A 149 -4.06 -6.76 -10.94
CA THR A 149 -3.96 -5.30 -11.17
C THR A 149 -3.68 -4.98 -12.63
N LEU A 150 -2.72 -5.65 -13.24
CA LEU A 150 -2.39 -5.45 -14.67
C LEU A 150 -3.53 -5.86 -15.59
N PHE A 151 -4.22 -6.95 -15.28
CA PHE A 151 -5.41 -7.37 -16.01
C PHE A 151 -6.53 -6.32 -15.94
N THR A 152 -6.81 -5.77 -14.76
CA THR A 152 -7.80 -4.70 -14.57
C THR A 152 -7.42 -3.44 -15.35
N ILE A 153 -6.14 -3.02 -15.30
CA ILE A 153 -5.65 -1.88 -16.11
C ILE A 153 -5.91 -2.13 -17.60
N ALA A 154 -5.54 -3.32 -18.10
CA ALA A 154 -5.73 -3.66 -19.50
C ALA A 154 -7.21 -3.67 -19.90
N ALA A 155 -8.09 -4.23 -19.07
CA ALA A 155 -9.53 -4.26 -19.30
C ALA A 155 -10.13 -2.84 -19.37
N LEU A 156 -9.74 -1.96 -18.43
CA LEU A 156 -10.19 -0.56 -18.41
C LEU A 156 -9.68 0.23 -19.63
N LEU A 157 -8.42 0.02 -20.03
CA LEU A 157 -7.87 0.64 -21.25
C LEU A 157 -8.62 0.18 -22.51
N LEU A 158 -8.90 -1.12 -22.63
CA LEU A 158 -9.64 -1.70 -23.76
C LEU A 158 -11.09 -1.19 -23.81
N SER A 159 -11.68 -0.84 -22.66
CA SER A 159 -13.00 -0.19 -22.58
C SER A 159 -13.00 1.29 -23.00
N GLY A 160 -11.84 1.85 -23.37
CA GLY A 160 -11.68 3.23 -23.81
C GLY A 160 -11.48 4.25 -22.68
N MET A 161 -11.19 3.81 -21.45
CA MET A 161 -10.87 4.70 -20.34
C MET A 161 -9.50 5.35 -20.52
N LYS A 162 -9.33 6.58 -20.02
CA LYS A 162 -8.04 7.28 -20.04
C LYS A 162 -6.99 6.50 -19.24
N THR A 163 -5.75 6.50 -19.70
CA THR A 163 -4.65 5.73 -19.10
C THR A 163 -4.45 6.04 -17.62
N PHE A 164 -4.49 7.32 -17.24
CA PHE A 164 -4.32 7.74 -15.85
C PHE A 164 -5.44 7.18 -14.96
N ASP A 165 -6.69 7.33 -15.39
CA ASP A 165 -7.86 6.85 -14.65
C ASP A 165 -7.84 5.32 -14.55
N SER A 166 -7.48 4.62 -15.63
CA SER A 166 -7.37 3.16 -15.64
C SER A 166 -6.35 2.64 -14.62
N VAL A 167 -5.19 3.29 -14.52
CA VAL A 167 -4.14 2.89 -13.59
C VAL A 167 -4.56 3.16 -12.14
N THR A 168 -5.05 4.37 -11.86
CA THR A 168 -5.41 4.79 -10.50
C THR A 168 -6.63 4.04 -9.97
N LEU A 169 -7.65 3.83 -10.78
CA LEU A 169 -8.83 3.06 -10.39
C LEU A 169 -8.52 1.57 -10.21
N ALA A 170 -7.68 0.99 -11.09
CA ALA A 170 -7.26 -0.39 -10.92
C ALA A 170 -6.46 -0.60 -9.61
N MET A 171 -5.62 0.36 -9.22
CA MET A 171 -4.92 0.33 -7.93
C MET A 171 -5.90 0.42 -6.76
N GLY A 172 -6.88 1.32 -6.83
CA GLY A 172 -7.93 1.47 -5.83
C GLY A 172 -8.81 0.23 -5.70
N ALA A 173 -9.19 -0.38 -6.83
CA ALA A 173 -9.98 -1.61 -6.87
C ALA A 173 -9.20 -2.80 -6.32
N ALA A 174 -7.94 -2.99 -6.73
CA ALA A 174 -7.09 -4.06 -6.22
C ALA A 174 -6.87 -3.95 -4.72
N GLY A 175 -6.67 -2.73 -4.20
CA GLY A 175 -6.55 -2.44 -2.77
C GLY A 175 -7.89 -2.47 -2.00
N THR A 176 -9.02 -2.62 -2.70
CA THR A 176 -10.38 -2.53 -2.11
C THR A 176 -10.67 -1.22 -1.35
N GLY A 177 -9.95 -0.13 -1.69
CA GLY A 177 -9.99 1.13 -0.95
C GLY A 177 -11.05 2.11 -1.44
N GLY A 178 -11.22 2.26 -2.76
CA GLY A 178 -12.28 3.07 -3.34
C GLY A 178 -11.97 4.55 -3.57
N PHE A 179 -10.72 5.01 -3.41
CA PHE A 179 -10.35 6.36 -3.84
C PHE A 179 -10.58 6.54 -5.34
N ALA A 180 -11.31 7.59 -5.70
CA ALA A 180 -11.52 8.01 -7.07
C ALA A 180 -10.69 9.24 -7.42
N VAL A 181 -10.53 9.50 -8.71
CA VAL A 181 -9.85 10.67 -9.27
C VAL A 181 -10.82 11.79 -9.63
N LEU A 182 -12.12 11.52 -9.61
CA LEU A 182 -13.20 12.46 -9.89
C LEU A 182 -14.11 12.61 -8.68
N ASN A 183 -14.67 13.80 -8.49
CA ASN A 183 -15.60 14.10 -7.40
C ASN A 183 -16.89 13.26 -7.48
N SER A 184 -17.31 12.94 -8.70
CA SER A 184 -18.46 12.06 -8.98
C SER A 184 -18.15 10.56 -8.77
N GLY A 185 -16.92 10.21 -8.37
CA GLY A 185 -16.49 8.82 -8.25
C GLY A 185 -16.54 8.08 -9.58
N CYS A 186 -17.10 6.88 -9.58
CA CYS A 186 -17.25 6.06 -10.80
C CYS A 186 -18.50 6.37 -11.62
N ALA A 187 -19.37 7.31 -11.19
CA ALA A 187 -20.67 7.56 -11.83
C ALA A 187 -20.56 8.10 -13.27
N VAL A 188 -19.44 8.71 -13.64
CA VAL A 188 -19.20 9.31 -14.97
C VAL A 188 -18.81 8.25 -16.00
N TYR A 189 -18.31 7.11 -15.55
CA TYR A 189 -17.85 6.07 -16.46
C TYR A 189 -19.01 5.25 -17.03
N THR A 190 -18.78 4.63 -18.18
CA THR A 190 -19.81 3.78 -18.82
C THR A 190 -20.15 2.57 -17.95
N PRO A 191 -21.37 1.98 -18.08
CA PRO A 191 -21.73 0.79 -17.30
C PRO A 191 -20.71 -0.35 -17.42
N LEU A 192 -20.05 -0.51 -18.58
CA LEU A 192 -19.00 -1.51 -18.78
C LEU A 192 -17.74 -1.22 -17.95
N GLN A 193 -17.46 0.04 -17.65
CA GLN A 193 -16.28 0.48 -16.88
C GLN A 193 -16.55 0.49 -15.37
N GLN A 194 -17.83 0.48 -14.98
CA GLN A 194 -18.25 0.47 -13.58
C GLN A 194 -18.26 -0.95 -12.97
N TRP A 195 -18.39 -1.98 -13.81
CA TRP A 195 -18.38 -3.41 -13.45
C TRP A 195 -17.07 -4.09 -13.78
#